data_5901d24c40871037ca2893176efd9b73
#
_entry.id   5901d24c40871037ca2893176efd9b73
#
_cell.length_a   1.000
_cell.length_b   1.000
_cell.length_c   1.000
_cell.angle_alpha   90.00
_cell.angle_beta   90.00
_cell.angle_gamma   90.00
#
_symmetry.space_group_name_H-M   'P 1'
#
loop_
_entity.id
_entity.type
_entity.pdbx_description
1 polymer ?
#
loop_
_entity_poly.entity_id
_entity_poly.type
_entity_poly.pdbx_seq_one_letter_code
_entity_poly.pdbx_strand_id
1 'polypeptide(L)'
;MTEKLYEKDGSLLSFSATVFACEPTETGYAVTLDRTAFFPGGGGQACDVGTLGGVPVSGAALVGDAVVHYTGAPLVVGATVSGEVDRSVRFPRMQCHTAEHIVSGLIHARYGYDNVGFHLGEDEVTMDFNGELTREQLDEIEDLANGVVYADVPVTVSFPSPEELPNLSYRSKLDLTENVRLVTVEGCDVCACCAPHVSKTGEIGLIRLLGFIRYKGGVRIRLVAGEKALADYRARCRAAQTVSELLSVPQEKIAEGVTRALAASDTLSQNNAALRRRLAELLAGAATPTGGNRVFFLSGVESDPDVARHLAAIAVKSTDGIVAVCYGEGVRGFRYLLASEKTDLRTVLPEINRALSGRGGGKPGMAEGTFAASREEIERFFAD
;
A
#
# COMPACT_ATOMS: atom_id res chain seq x y z
N MET A 1 6.41 -13.55 -40.76
CA MET A 1 6.97 -14.05 -39.47
C MET A 1 8.14 -13.16 -39.08
N THR A 2 8.20 -12.72 -37.85
CA THR A 2 9.34 -11.94 -37.29
C THR A 2 10.29 -12.90 -36.59
N GLU A 3 11.61 -12.84 -36.83
CA GLU A 3 12.59 -13.60 -36.07
C GLU A 3 12.70 -12.96 -34.64
N LYS A 4 12.44 -13.76 -33.61
CA LYS A 4 12.40 -13.33 -32.22
C LYS A 4 13.76 -13.52 -31.53
N LEU A 5 14.64 -12.51 -31.64
CA LEU A 5 16.00 -12.58 -31.12
C LEU A 5 16.04 -12.74 -29.60
N TYR A 6 15.09 -12.10 -28.87
CA TYR A 6 14.95 -12.19 -27.42
C TYR A 6 14.67 -13.62 -26.89
N GLU A 7 14.19 -14.51 -27.73
CA GLU A 7 13.97 -15.91 -27.34
C GLU A 7 15.28 -16.68 -27.18
N LYS A 8 16.31 -16.31 -27.97
CA LYS A 8 17.64 -16.93 -27.94
C LYS A 8 18.56 -16.27 -26.94
N ASP A 9 18.54 -14.93 -26.88
CA ASP A 9 19.39 -14.12 -26.00
C ASP A 9 18.59 -12.97 -25.39
N GLY A 10 18.21 -13.11 -24.12
CA GLY A 10 17.49 -12.10 -23.37
C GLY A 10 18.34 -10.84 -23.11
N SER A 11 19.66 -10.95 -23.13
CA SER A 11 20.62 -9.85 -22.89
C SER A 11 20.85 -8.96 -24.12
N LEU A 12 20.39 -9.38 -25.30
CA LEU A 12 20.54 -8.61 -26.54
C LEU A 12 19.65 -7.37 -26.51
N LEU A 13 20.26 -6.20 -26.41
CA LEU A 13 19.56 -4.90 -26.34
C LEU A 13 19.63 -4.13 -27.65
N SER A 14 20.68 -4.32 -28.45
CA SER A 14 20.92 -3.59 -29.73
C SER A 14 20.92 -4.57 -30.91
N PHE A 15 20.20 -4.23 -31.95
CA PHE A 15 20.10 -5.06 -33.16
C PHE A 15 19.88 -4.21 -34.40
N SER A 16 20.01 -4.80 -35.56
CA SER A 16 19.66 -4.20 -36.85
C SER A 16 18.58 -5.03 -37.52
N ALA A 17 17.58 -4.37 -38.09
CA ALA A 17 16.44 -5.02 -38.73
C ALA A 17 15.95 -4.23 -39.93
N THR A 18 15.25 -4.93 -40.85
CA THR A 18 14.58 -4.32 -42.01
C THR A 18 13.11 -4.10 -41.69
N VAL A 19 12.61 -2.90 -42.00
CA VAL A 19 11.18 -2.57 -41.86
C VAL A 19 10.37 -3.28 -42.94
N PHE A 20 9.49 -4.21 -42.54
CA PHE A 20 8.59 -4.94 -43.46
C PHE A 20 7.29 -4.18 -43.71
N ALA A 21 6.71 -3.58 -42.71
CA ALA A 21 5.49 -2.79 -42.81
C ALA A 21 5.50 -1.62 -41.82
N CYS A 22 4.82 -0.55 -42.18
CA CYS A 22 4.59 0.61 -41.33
C CYS A 22 3.20 1.15 -41.67
N GLU A 23 2.24 0.90 -40.75
CA GLU A 23 0.83 1.20 -40.97
C GLU A 23 0.39 2.29 -39.95
N PRO A 24 -0.40 3.28 -40.37
CA PRO A 24 -0.92 4.28 -39.43
C PRO A 24 -1.93 3.66 -38.46
N THR A 25 -1.93 4.14 -37.21
CA THR A 25 -2.91 3.79 -36.16
C THR A 25 -3.55 5.08 -35.63
N GLU A 26 -4.50 4.96 -34.73
CA GLU A 26 -5.13 6.16 -34.11
C GLU A 26 -4.12 7.02 -33.32
N THR A 27 -3.06 6.44 -32.77
CA THR A 27 -2.11 7.11 -31.87
C THR A 27 -0.67 7.15 -32.39
N GLY A 28 -0.43 6.73 -33.64
CA GLY A 28 0.92 6.66 -34.20
C GLY A 28 1.02 5.65 -35.34
N TYR A 29 2.00 4.77 -35.29
CA TYR A 29 2.28 3.78 -36.34
C TYR A 29 2.54 2.40 -35.74
N ALA A 30 2.08 1.37 -36.45
CA ALA A 30 2.36 -0.03 -36.20
C ALA A 30 3.46 -0.51 -37.17
N VAL A 31 4.63 -0.83 -36.64
CA VAL A 31 5.82 -1.19 -37.40
C VAL A 31 6.13 -2.67 -37.22
N THR A 32 6.27 -3.39 -38.32
CA THR A 32 6.69 -4.79 -38.34
C THR A 32 8.08 -4.91 -38.93
N LEU A 33 8.94 -5.73 -38.33
CA LEU A 33 10.33 -5.94 -38.72
C LEU A 33 10.57 -7.40 -39.12
N ASP A 34 11.65 -7.67 -39.91
CA ASP A 34 12.13 -9.04 -40.21
C ASP A 34 12.60 -9.75 -38.93
N ARG A 35 13.22 -9.04 -38.00
CA ARG A 35 13.69 -9.55 -36.70
C ARG A 35 13.57 -8.51 -35.61
N THR A 36 13.52 -8.95 -34.33
CA THR A 36 13.46 -8.02 -33.21
C THR A 36 14.00 -8.62 -31.91
N ALA A 37 14.65 -7.78 -31.10
CA ALA A 37 14.99 -8.07 -29.72
C ALA A 37 13.92 -7.58 -28.72
N PHE A 38 12.90 -6.82 -29.18
CA PHE A 38 11.80 -6.37 -28.30
C PHE A 38 10.89 -7.55 -27.93
N PHE A 39 10.73 -7.78 -26.64
CA PHE A 39 9.73 -8.71 -26.11
C PHE A 39 8.34 -8.08 -26.20
N PRO A 40 7.37 -8.73 -26.86
CA PRO A 40 6.04 -8.15 -27.10
C PRO A 40 5.09 -8.24 -25.90
N GLY A 41 5.59 -8.70 -24.74
CA GLY A 41 4.76 -9.02 -23.59
C GLY A 41 4.19 -10.44 -23.67
N GLY A 42 3.73 -10.93 -22.52
CA GLY A 42 3.14 -12.27 -22.36
C GLY A 42 3.62 -12.95 -21.08
N GLY A 43 2.95 -14.04 -20.71
CA GLY A 43 3.31 -14.82 -19.52
C GLY A 43 3.34 -14.00 -18.22
N GLY A 44 2.52 -12.95 -18.09
CA GLY A 44 2.48 -12.09 -16.91
C GLY A 44 3.50 -10.95 -16.88
N GLN A 45 4.33 -10.79 -17.94
CA GLN A 45 5.29 -9.70 -18.09
C GLN A 45 4.85 -8.73 -19.19
N ALA A 46 4.96 -7.42 -18.94
CA ALA A 46 4.69 -6.38 -19.94
C ALA A 46 5.76 -6.34 -21.05
N CYS A 47 5.38 -5.78 -22.21
CA CYS A 47 6.27 -5.60 -23.36
C CYS A 47 7.41 -4.61 -23.09
N ASP A 48 8.48 -4.72 -23.87
CA ASP A 48 9.58 -3.77 -23.84
C ASP A 48 9.24 -2.42 -24.50
N VAL A 49 10.06 -1.46 -24.18
CA VAL A 49 10.13 -0.12 -24.80
C VAL A 49 11.55 0.18 -25.25
N GLY A 50 11.72 1.23 -26.05
CA GLY A 50 13.04 1.62 -26.53
C GLY A 50 12.97 2.51 -27.76
N THR A 51 13.83 2.27 -28.79
CA THR A 51 13.82 3.03 -30.06
C THR A 51 14.05 2.17 -31.28
N LEU A 52 13.51 2.59 -32.44
CA LEU A 52 13.79 2.04 -33.76
C LEU A 52 14.21 3.18 -34.69
N GLY A 53 15.44 3.16 -35.20
CA GLY A 53 15.98 4.24 -36.01
C GLY A 53 15.94 5.61 -35.32
N GLY A 54 16.05 5.64 -33.98
CA GLY A 54 15.91 6.85 -33.16
C GLY A 54 14.47 7.26 -32.85
N VAL A 55 13.45 6.59 -33.42
CA VAL A 55 12.03 6.83 -33.12
C VAL A 55 11.64 6.04 -31.86
N PRO A 56 11.03 6.67 -30.85
CA PRO A 56 10.59 5.98 -29.65
C PRO A 56 9.55 4.86 -29.94
N VAL A 57 9.76 3.70 -29.33
CA VAL A 57 8.84 2.56 -29.29
C VAL A 57 8.15 2.57 -27.94
N SER A 58 6.86 2.87 -27.91
CA SER A 58 6.05 2.94 -26.69
C SER A 58 5.58 1.57 -26.21
N GLY A 59 5.69 0.54 -27.05
CA GLY A 59 5.31 -0.83 -26.74
C GLY A 59 5.41 -1.74 -27.94
N ALA A 60 5.23 -3.04 -27.69
CA ALA A 60 5.18 -4.07 -28.72
C ALA A 60 4.10 -5.11 -28.40
N ALA A 61 3.55 -5.76 -29.43
CA ALA A 61 2.57 -6.82 -29.27
C ALA A 61 2.79 -7.95 -30.28
N LEU A 62 2.42 -9.17 -29.89
CA LEU A 62 2.41 -10.30 -30.80
C LEU A 62 1.05 -10.34 -31.56
N VAL A 63 1.09 -10.21 -32.86
CA VAL A 63 -0.09 -10.29 -33.75
C VAL A 63 0.14 -11.42 -34.74
N GLY A 64 -0.52 -12.56 -34.55
CA GLY A 64 -0.19 -13.78 -35.23
C GLY A 64 1.28 -14.18 -34.95
N ASP A 65 2.06 -14.37 -36.03
CA ASP A 65 3.49 -14.70 -35.93
C ASP A 65 4.42 -13.48 -36.02
N ALA A 66 3.86 -12.28 -36.11
CA ALA A 66 4.63 -11.05 -36.19
C ALA A 66 4.66 -10.29 -34.89
N VAL A 67 5.81 -9.68 -34.56
CA VAL A 67 5.93 -8.71 -33.50
C VAL A 67 5.72 -7.31 -34.08
N VAL A 68 4.69 -6.63 -33.62
CA VAL A 68 4.33 -5.26 -34.02
C VAL A 68 4.85 -4.29 -32.98
N HIS A 69 5.56 -3.24 -33.41
CA HIS A 69 6.11 -2.18 -32.56
C HIS A 69 5.29 -0.90 -32.74
N TYR A 70 4.89 -0.27 -31.66
CA TYR A 70 4.12 0.99 -31.71
C TYR A 70 5.06 2.17 -31.58
N THR A 71 5.05 3.04 -32.61
CA THR A 71 5.93 4.22 -32.71
C THR A 71 5.14 5.51 -32.92
N GLY A 72 5.67 6.66 -32.44
CA GLY A 72 5.04 7.97 -32.61
C GLY A 72 5.26 8.60 -33.99
N ALA A 73 6.20 8.07 -34.81
CA ALA A 73 6.51 8.56 -36.15
C ALA A 73 6.73 7.36 -37.10
N PRO A 74 6.51 7.55 -38.42
CA PRO A 74 6.63 6.47 -39.40
C PRO A 74 8.08 6.11 -39.64
N LEU A 75 8.31 4.85 -40.02
CA LEU A 75 9.57 4.34 -40.54
C LEU A 75 9.41 3.96 -42.02
N VAL A 76 10.49 4.10 -42.78
CA VAL A 76 10.48 3.83 -44.23
C VAL A 76 10.50 2.31 -44.45
N VAL A 77 9.49 1.77 -45.14
CA VAL A 77 9.42 0.35 -45.52
C VAL A 77 10.59 -0.01 -46.44
N GLY A 78 11.24 -1.14 -46.18
CA GLY A 78 12.45 -1.58 -46.85
C GLY A 78 13.76 -0.98 -46.31
N ALA A 79 13.71 0.01 -45.46
CA ALA A 79 14.91 0.55 -44.80
C ALA A 79 15.43 -0.37 -43.70
N THR A 80 16.76 -0.40 -43.58
CA THR A 80 17.41 -1.03 -42.41
C THR A 80 17.49 0.01 -41.27
N VAL A 81 17.04 -0.37 -40.09
CA VAL A 81 17.01 0.48 -38.89
C VAL A 81 17.75 -0.19 -37.74
N SER A 82 18.38 0.61 -36.88
CA SER A 82 18.86 0.14 -35.58
C SER A 82 17.72 0.03 -34.59
N GLY A 83 17.65 -1.04 -33.82
CA GLY A 83 16.74 -1.19 -32.69
C GLY A 83 17.54 -1.18 -31.37
N GLU A 84 17.04 -0.41 -30.40
CA GLU A 84 17.63 -0.30 -29.07
C GLU A 84 16.53 -0.54 -28.02
N VAL A 85 16.65 -1.64 -27.27
CA VAL A 85 15.75 -1.96 -26.15
C VAL A 85 16.21 -1.21 -24.90
N ASP A 86 15.28 -0.60 -24.19
CA ASP A 86 15.61 0.13 -22.97
C ASP A 86 16.04 -0.84 -21.84
N ARG A 87 17.34 -0.82 -21.54
CA ARG A 87 17.94 -1.65 -20.48
C ARG A 87 17.31 -1.39 -19.12
N SER A 88 16.96 -0.14 -18.82
CA SER A 88 16.41 0.24 -17.51
C SER A 88 15.01 -0.36 -17.26
N VAL A 89 14.34 -0.79 -18.30
CA VAL A 89 13.04 -1.48 -18.25
C VAL A 89 13.23 -2.99 -18.36
N ARG A 90 14.03 -3.45 -19.32
CA ARG A 90 14.26 -4.87 -19.62
C ARG A 90 14.96 -5.59 -18.47
N PHE A 91 16.10 -5.07 -18.00
CA PHE A 91 16.95 -5.79 -17.06
C PHE A 91 16.29 -6.04 -15.69
N PRO A 92 15.63 -5.05 -15.03
CA PRO A 92 14.89 -5.31 -13.81
C PRO A 92 13.75 -6.34 -13.96
N ARG A 93 13.13 -6.39 -15.15
CA ARG A 93 12.11 -7.41 -15.44
C ARG A 93 12.73 -8.80 -15.55
N MET A 94 13.88 -8.93 -16.20
CA MET A 94 14.64 -10.19 -16.27
C MET A 94 15.06 -10.66 -14.88
N GLN A 95 15.57 -9.76 -14.03
CA GLN A 95 15.91 -10.07 -12.63
C GLN A 95 14.70 -10.62 -11.87
N CYS A 96 13.58 -9.91 -11.91
CA CYS A 96 12.36 -10.31 -11.21
C CYS A 96 11.75 -11.60 -11.76
N HIS A 97 11.76 -11.80 -13.08
CA HIS A 97 11.19 -12.99 -13.69
C HIS A 97 12.04 -14.23 -13.39
N THR A 98 13.37 -14.12 -13.47
CA THR A 98 14.26 -15.23 -13.09
C THR A 98 14.16 -15.54 -11.61
N ALA A 99 14.01 -14.52 -10.75
CA ALA A 99 13.77 -14.71 -9.32
C ALA A 99 12.46 -15.47 -9.05
N GLU A 100 11.40 -15.20 -9.84
CA GLU A 100 10.15 -15.96 -9.78
C GLU A 100 10.39 -17.44 -10.09
N HIS A 101 11.12 -17.76 -11.16
CA HIS A 101 11.45 -19.13 -11.50
C HIS A 101 12.18 -19.86 -10.38
N ILE A 102 13.20 -19.23 -9.77
CA ILE A 102 13.94 -19.80 -8.64
C ILE A 102 13.00 -20.09 -7.46
N VAL A 103 12.21 -19.10 -7.03
CA VAL A 103 11.29 -19.25 -5.89
C VAL A 103 10.22 -20.30 -6.18
N SER A 104 9.65 -20.30 -7.38
CA SER A 104 8.63 -21.28 -7.79
C SER A 104 9.19 -22.69 -7.87
N GLY A 105 10.41 -22.86 -8.41
CA GLY A 105 11.09 -24.13 -8.47
C GLY A 105 11.37 -24.70 -7.07
N LEU A 106 11.87 -23.87 -6.15
CA LEU A 106 12.15 -24.26 -4.77
C LEU A 106 10.89 -24.63 -3.99
N ILE A 107 9.80 -23.85 -4.13
CA ILE A 107 8.51 -24.14 -3.49
C ILE A 107 7.95 -25.46 -4.03
N HIS A 108 7.99 -25.67 -5.35
CA HIS A 108 7.55 -26.93 -5.95
C HIS A 108 8.36 -28.12 -5.47
N ALA A 109 9.68 -28.02 -5.49
CA ALA A 109 10.56 -29.11 -5.06
C ALA A 109 10.43 -29.43 -3.56
N ARG A 110 10.21 -28.44 -2.72
CA ARG A 110 10.18 -28.62 -1.26
C ARG A 110 8.83 -29.01 -0.69
N TYR A 111 7.74 -28.44 -1.27
CA TYR A 111 6.39 -28.57 -0.74
C TYR A 111 5.40 -29.20 -1.72
N GLY A 112 5.79 -29.41 -2.97
CA GLY A 112 4.91 -29.95 -4.03
C GLY A 112 3.83 -28.96 -4.48
N TYR A 113 3.97 -27.66 -4.20
CA TYR A 113 2.99 -26.66 -4.57
C TYR A 113 3.34 -26.04 -5.94
N ASP A 114 2.30 -25.82 -6.74
CA ASP A 114 2.43 -25.25 -8.08
C ASP A 114 2.14 -23.75 -8.07
N ASN A 115 2.91 -23.02 -8.86
CA ASN A 115 2.58 -21.64 -9.19
C ASN A 115 1.41 -21.61 -10.19
N VAL A 116 0.23 -21.20 -9.70
CA VAL A 116 -1.02 -21.13 -10.48
C VAL A 116 -1.35 -19.71 -10.97
N GLY A 117 -0.56 -18.71 -10.59
CA GLY A 117 -0.71 -17.31 -11.00
C GLY A 117 0.59 -16.54 -10.89
N PHE A 118 0.88 -15.70 -11.89
CA PHE A 118 2.06 -14.85 -11.93
C PHE A 118 1.72 -13.51 -12.57
N HIS A 119 2.17 -12.44 -11.95
CA HIS A 119 2.09 -11.09 -12.52
C HIS A 119 3.32 -10.30 -12.11
N LEU A 120 4.06 -9.82 -13.12
CA LEU A 120 5.20 -8.93 -12.95
C LEU A 120 4.69 -7.49 -13.06
N GLY A 121 4.31 -6.92 -11.92
CA GLY A 121 3.85 -5.55 -11.80
C GLY A 121 4.97 -4.51 -11.90
N GLU A 122 4.58 -3.26 -11.93
CA GLU A 122 5.51 -2.13 -11.99
C GLU A 122 6.37 -2.05 -10.73
N ASP A 123 5.77 -2.23 -9.54
CA ASP A 123 6.47 -2.13 -8.26
C ASP A 123 6.97 -3.48 -7.75
N GLU A 124 6.15 -4.52 -7.83
CA GLU A 124 6.41 -5.84 -7.26
C GLU A 124 5.92 -6.97 -8.16
N VAL A 125 6.40 -8.16 -7.90
CA VAL A 125 5.93 -9.41 -8.50
C VAL A 125 4.94 -10.08 -7.55
N THR A 126 3.84 -10.59 -8.09
CA THR A 126 2.92 -11.46 -7.34
C THR A 126 2.92 -12.86 -7.92
N MET A 127 2.96 -13.86 -7.02
CA MET A 127 2.93 -15.29 -7.34
C MET A 127 1.85 -15.96 -6.51
N ASP A 128 0.98 -16.75 -7.15
CA ASP A 128 -0.08 -17.49 -6.48
C ASP A 128 0.26 -18.99 -6.47
N PHE A 129 0.24 -19.60 -5.30
CA PHE A 129 0.48 -21.03 -5.13
C PHE A 129 -0.77 -21.74 -4.63
N ASN A 130 -0.94 -23.02 -5.04
CA ASN A 130 -2.07 -23.87 -4.66
C ASN A 130 -1.95 -24.51 -3.28
N GLY A 131 -1.01 -24.08 -2.45
CA GLY A 131 -0.80 -24.57 -1.08
C GLY A 131 -0.54 -23.43 -0.10
N GLU A 132 -0.75 -23.68 1.20
CA GLU A 132 -0.50 -22.72 2.28
C GLU A 132 0.95 -22.82 2.76
N LEU A 133 1.58 -21.65 2.98
CA LEU A 133 2.93 -21.55 3.52
C LEU A 133 2.92 -20.71 4.81
N THR A 134 3.79 -21.07 5.76
CA THR A 134 4.03 -20.26 6.96
C THR A 134 5.09 -19.20 6.72
N ARG A 135 5.26 -18.29 7.67
CA ARG A 135 6.31 -17.26 7.59
C ARG A 135 7.70 -17.89 7.59
N GLU A 136 7.91 -18.89 8.44
CA GLU A 136 9.18 -19.58 8.58
C GLU A 136 9.56 -20.34 7.31
N GLN A 137 8.57 -20.96 6.66
CA GLN A 137 8.76 -21.61 5.36
C GLN A 137 9.14 -20.62 4.26
N LEU A 138 8.55 -19.42 4.28
CA LEU A 138 8.90 -18.37 3.31
C LEU A 138 10.30 -17.79 3.57
N ASP A 139 10.67 -17.62 4.82
CA ASP A 139 12.03 -17.18 5.18
C ASP A 139 13.07 -18.22 4.74
N GLU A 140 12.78 -19.52 4.91
CA GLU A 140 13.61 -20.62 4.39
C GLU A 140 13.74 -20.57 2.85
N ILE A 141 12.63 -20.36 2.13
CA ILE A 141 12.65 -20.27 0.67
C ILE A 141 13.43 -19.02 0.21
N GLU A 142 13.32 -17.90 0.90
CA GLU A 142 14.09 -16.69 0.61
C GLU A 142 15.59 -16.94 0.76
N ASP A 143 16.00 -17.61 1.83
CA ASP A 143 17.41 -17.96 2.08
C ASP A 143 17.94 -18.91 1.01
N LEU A 144 17.18 -19.96 0.66
CA LEU A 144 17.55 -20.89 -0.41
C LEU A 144 17.64 -20.18 -1.77
N ALA A 145 16.69 -19.30 -2.09
CA ALA A 145 16.68 -18.56 -3.35
C ALA A 145 17.90 -17.63 -3.47
N ASN A 146 18.29 -16.95 -2.39
CA ASN A 146 19.51 -16.16 -2.37
C ASN A 146 20.77 -17.04 -2.42
N GLY A 147 20.72 -18.25 -1.88
CA GLY A 147 21.78 -19.25 -2.07
C GLY A 147 22.02 -19.56 -3.54
N VAL A 148 20.96 -19.72 -4.34
CA VAL A 148 21.05 -19.93 -5.80
C VAL A 148 21.61 -18.69 -6.50
N VAL A 149 21.24 -17.47 -6.06
CA VAL A 149 21.81 -16.22 -6.58
C VAL A 149 23.31 -16.15 -6.32
N TYR A 150 23.76 -16.46 -5.11
CA TYR A 150 25.17 -16.43 -4.73
C TYR A 150 26.02 -17.52 -5.41
N ALA A 151 25.39 -18.63 -5.80
CA ALA A 151 26.06 -19.69 -6.54
C ALA A 151 26.39 -19.30 -8.00
N ASP A 152 25.80 -18.22 -8.52
CA ASP A 152 26.00 -17.68 -9.89
C ASP A 152 25.89 -18.75 -10.98
N VAL A 153 24.86 -19.60 -10.88
CA VAL A 153 24.65 -20.70 -11.83
C VAL A 153 24.09 -20.21 -13.17
N PRO A 154 24.37 -20.92 -14.28
CA PRO A 154 23.84 -20.57 -15.60
C PRO A 154 22.30 -20.61 -15.67
N VAL A 155 21.72 -19.67 -16.43
CA VAL A 155 20.33 -19.70 -16.87
C VAL A 155 20.32 -19.89 -18.37
N THR A 156 19.87 -21.08 -18.82
CA THR A 156 19.96 -21.48 -20.21
C THR A 156 18.59 -21.63 -20.84
N VAL A 157 18.55 -21.53 -22.18
CA VAL A 157 17.34 -21.69 -22.98
C VAL A 157 17.51 -22.85 -23.93
N SER A 158 16.49 -23.70 -24.04
CA SER A 158 16.45 -24.78 -25.01
C SER A 158 15.09 -24.86 -25.74
N PHE A 159 15.11 -25.43 -26.90
CA PHE A 159 13.93 -25.66 -27.77
C PHE A 159 13.84 -27.15 -28.11
N PRO A 160 13.36 -28.00 -27.17
CA PRO A 160 13.29 -29.43 -27.41
C PRO A 160 12.33 -29.76 -28.53
N SER A 161 12.64 -30.82 -29.27
CA SER A 161 11.74 -31.34 -30.30
C SER A 161 10.48 -31.98 -29.67
N PRO A 162 9.39 -32.16 -30.43
CA PRO A 162 8.18 -32.84 -29.95
C PRO A 162 8.45 -34.27 -29.43
N GLU A 163 9.46 -34.95 -29.95
CA GLU A 163 9.87 -36.30 -29.53
C GLU A 163 10.63 -36.29 -28.19
N GLU A 164 11.33 -35.21 -27.88
CA GLU A 164 12.11 -35.04 -26.64
C GLU A 164 11.24 -34.60 -25.47
N LEU A 165 10.20 -33.76 -25.74
CA LEU A 165 9.34 -33.16 -24.72
C LEU A 165 8.76 -34.16 -23.69
N PRO A 166 8.22 -35.34 -24.11
CA PRO A 166 7.64 -36.28 -23.14
C PRO A 166 8.64 -36.90 -22.16
N ASN A 167 9.95 -36.81 -22.45
CA ASN A 167 11.02 -37.36 -21.64
C ASN A 167 11.65 -36.30 -20.69
N LEU A 168 11.22 -35.03 -20.77
CA LEU A 168 11.72 -33.95 -19.97
C LEU A 168 10.77 -33.66 -18.80
N SER A 169 11.34 -33.48 -17.62
CA SER A 169 10.60 -33.00 -16.44
C SER A 169 10.73 -31.47 -16.41
N TYR A 170 9.62 -30.77 -16.57
CA TYR A 170 9.57 -29.31 -16.51
C TYR A 170 8.23 -28.82 -15.97
N ARG A 171 8.22 -27.63 -15.36
CA ARG A 171 6.99 -26.99 -14.95
C ARG A 171 6.36 -26.24 -16.14
N SER A 172 5.05 -26.29 -16.26
CA SER A 172 4.30 -25.51 -17.22
C SER A 172 2.92 -25.16 -16.68
N LYS A 173 2.43 -23.97 -17.01
CA LYS A 173 1.04 -23.56 -16.72
C LYS A 173 0.07 -23.96 -17.82
N LEU A 174 0.58 -24.40 -18.96
CA LEU A 174 -0.18 -24.74 -20.17
C LEU A 174 0.24 -26.13 -20.63
N ASP A 175 -0.69 -26.88 -21.20
CA ASP A 175 -0.40 -28.14 -21.88
C ASP A 175 0.13 -27.83 -23.29
N LEU A 176 1.45 -27.63 -23.37
CA LEU A 176 2.14 -27.30 -24.62
C LEU A 176 2.70 -28.57 -25.24
N THR A 177 2.43 -28.77 -26.53
CA THR A 177 2.88 -29.96 -27.30
C THR A 177 3.88 -29.61 -28.43
N GLU A 178 3.98 -28.34 -28.79
CA GLU A 178 4.82 -27.88 -29.89
C GLU A 178 5.43 -26.50 -29.56
N ASN A 179 6.59 -26.20 -30.14
CA ASN A 179 7.28 -24.94 -30.04
C ASN A 179 7.53 -24.51 -28.58
N VAL A 180 7.86 -25.45 -27.69
CA VAL A 180 8.08 -25.20 -26.28
C VAL A 180 9.49 -24.64 -26.09
N ARG A 181 9.57 -23.45 -25.51
CA ARG A 181 10.82 -22.86 -25.05
C ARG A 181 10.98 -23.16 -23.57
N LEU A 182 12.02 -23.88 -23.19
CA LEU A 182 12.36 -24.17 -21.81
C LEU A 182 13.46 -23.22 -21.31
N VAL A 183 13.24 -22.67 -20.14
CA VAL A 183 14.25 -21.94 -19.37
C VAL A 183 14.69 -22.80 -18.21
N THR A 184 15.98 -23.05 -18.12
CA THR A 184 16.60 -23.87 -17.07
C THR A 184 17.48 -23.00 -16.19
N VAL A 185 17.18 -22.95 -14.90
CA VAL A 185 18.06 -22.48 -13.84
C VAL A 185 18.77 -23.72 -13.29
N GLU A 186 20.06 -23.85 -13.55
CA GLU A 186 20.81 -25.07 -13.25
C GLU A 186 20.65 -25.51 -11.79
N GLY A 187 20.25 -26.78 -11.61
CA GLY A 187 20.05 -27.38 -10.28
C GLY A 187 18.86 -26.84 -9.48
N CYS A 188 18.04 -25.95 -10.05
CA CYS A 188 16.94 -25.31 -9.33
C CYS A 188 15.57 -25.47 -10.04
N ASP A 189 15.46 -25.13 -11.32
CA ASP A 189 14.18 -25.09 -12.01
C ASP A 189 14.31 -25.35 -13.51
N VAL A 190 13.32 -26.02 -14.08
CA VAL A 190 13.11 -26.12 -15.54
C VAL A 190 11.64 -25.78 -15.83
N CYS A 191 11.41 -24.72 -16.59
CA CYS A 191 10.05 -24.22 -16.82
C CYS A 191 9.81 -23.76 -18.25
N ALA A 192 8.62 -24.04 -18.78
CA ALA A 192 8.19 -23.48 -20.07
C ALA A 192 7.91 -21.97 -19.92
N CYS A 193 8.70 -21.14 -20.60
CA CYS A 193 8.60 -19.69 -20.50
C CYS A 193 9.04 -19.00 -21.79
N CYS A 194 8.28 -17.96 -22.21
CA CYS A 194 8.57 -17.16 -23.41
C CYS A 194 9.35 -15.87 -23.15
N ALA A 195 9.45 -15.45 -21.88
CA ALA A 195 10.04 -14.16 -21.54
C ALA A 195 11.58 -14.19 -21.51
N PRO A 196 12.24 -13.02 -21.62
CA PRO A 196 13.69 -12.88 -21.40
C PRO A 196 14.06 -13.11 -19.94
N HIS A 197 15.21 -13.75 -19.73
CA HIS A 197 15.81 -14.04 -18.43
C HIS A 197 17.25 -13.53 -18.37
N VAL A 198 17.81 -13.39 -17.16
CA VAL A 198 19.24 -13.14 -16.98
C VAL A 198 20.05 -14.35 -17.45
N SER A 199 21.33 -14.16 -17.79
CA SER A 199 22.18 -15.25 -18.27
C SER A 199 22.77 -16.10 -17.13
N LYS A 200 22.87 -15.52 -15.94
CA LYS A 200 23.33 -16.16 -14.71
C LYS A 200 22.56 -15.64 -13.51
N THR A 201 22.40 -16.48 -12.50
CA THR A 201 21.62 -16.12 -11.30
C THR A 201 22.26 -15.00 -10.49
N GLY A 202 23.57 -14.83 -10.52
CA GLY A 202 24.27 -13.70 -9.87
C GLY A 202 23.87 -12.33 -10.38
N GLU A 203 23.42 -12.21 -11.65
CA GLU A 203 22.90 -10.96 -12.21
C GLU A 203 21.59 -10.48 -11.54
N ILE A 204 20.90 -11.36 -10.79
CA ILE A 204 19.71 -11.00 -9.99
C ILE A 204 20.12 -10.09 -8.81
N GLY A 205 21.24 -10.38 -8.17
CA GLY A 205 21.76 -9.63 -7.02
C GLY A 205 21.10 -10.01 -5.69
N LEU A 206 19.83 -9.73 -5.49
CA LEU A 206 19.10 -10.04 -4.26
C LEU A 206 17.63 -10.38 -4.57
N ILE A 207 17.10 -11.39 -3.89
CA ILE A 207 15.67 -11.73 -3.89
C ILE A 207 15.09 -11.44 -2.51
N ARG A 208 13.93 -10.72 -2.47
CA ARG A 208 13.19 -10.45 -1.24
C ARG A 208 11.73 -10.85 -1.36
N LEU A 209 11.27 -11.67 -0.43
CA LEU A 209 9.85 -11.99 -0.26
C LEU A 209 9.24 -10.97 0.72
N LEU A 210 8.48 -10.01 0.20
CA LEU A 210 7.93 -8.89 0.98
C LEU A 210 6.86 -9.31 1.96
N GLY A 211 6.16 -10.42 1.67
CA GLY A 211 5.11 -10.98 2.48
C GLY A 211 4.15 -11.82 1.66
N PHE A 212 3.13 -12.34 2.33
CA PHE A 212 2.11 -13.18 1.72
C PHE A 212 0.73 -12.94 2.32
N ILE A 213 -0.30 -13.32 1.58
CA ILE A 213 -1.69 -13.37 2.04
C ILE A 213 -2.31 -14.71 1.62
N ARG A 214 -3.31 -15.18 2.37
CA ARG A 214 -4.14 -16.31 1.93
C ARG A 214 -4.94 -15.91 0.69
N TYR A 215 -4.90 -16.74 -0.34
CA TYR A 215 -5.55 -16.44 -1.61
C TYR A 215 -6.01 -17.71 -2.32
N LYS A 216 -7.32 -17.81 -2.62
CA LYS A 216 -7.96 -18.90 -3.40
C LYS A 216 -7.56 -20.31 -2.96
N GLY A 217 -7.52 -20.57 -1.67
CA GLY A 217 -7.17 -21.89 -1.13
C GLY A 217 -5.68 -22.18 -1.04
N GLY A 218 -4.84 -21.20 -1.29
CA GLY A 218 -3.39 -21.23 -1.14
C GLY A 218 -2.85 -19.89 -0.67
N VAL A 219 -1.68 -19.49 -1.19
CA VAL A 219 -1.04 -18.22 -0.83
C VAL A 219 -0.73 -17.37 -2.07
N ARG A 220 -0.84 -16.05 -1.93
CA ARG A 220 -0.23 -15.07 -2.81
C ARG A 220 0.99 -14.48 -2.13
N ILE A 221 2.15 -14.64 -2.76
CA ILE A 221 3.44 -14.11 -2.31
C ILE A 221 3.77 -12.86 -3.12
N ARG A 222 4.35 -11.85 -2.45
CA ARG A 222 4.90 -10.66 -3.08
C ARG A 222 6.42 -10.71 -3.04
N LEU A 223 7.04 -10.46 -4.18
CA LEU A 223 8.49 -10.55 -4.38
C LEU A 223 9.01 -9.29 -5.07
N VAL A 224 10.21 -8.88 -4.71
CA VAL A 224 11.06 -7.97 -5.48
C VAL A 224 12.45 -8.57 -5.63
N ALA A 225 13.14 -8.24 -6.73
CA ALA A 225 14.50 -8.71 -6.96
C ALA A 225 15.35 -7.61 -7.60
N GLY A 226 16.66 -7.77 -7.49
CA GLY A 226 17.66 -6.91 -8.14
C GLY A 226 17.54 -5.44 -7.76
N GLU A 227 17.47 -4.59 -8.77
CA GLU A 227 17.38 -3.13 -8.58
C GLU A 227 16.16 -2.72 -7.76
N LYS A 228 15.03 -3.41 -7.92
CA LYS A 228 13.81 -3.17 -7.12
C LYS A 228 14.01 -3.56 -5.65
N ALA A 229 14.70 -4.67 -5.36
CA ALA A 229 15.01 -5.08 -3.99
C ALA A 229 15.94 -4.08 -3.31
N LEU A 230 16.93 -3.55 -4.02
CA LEU A 230 17.82 -2.51 -3.50
C LEU A 230 17.06 -1.21 -3.23
N ALA A 231 16.11 -0.83 -4.09
CA ALA A 231 15.27 0.35 -3.91
C ALA A 231 14.36 0.20 -2.66
N ASP A 232 13.71 -0.95 -2.48
CA ASP A 232 12.90 -1.27 -1.30
C ASP A 232 13.74 -1.22 -0.01
N TYR A 233 14.93 -1.84 -0.01
CA TYR A 233 15.85 -1.80 1.13
C TYR A 233 16.21 -0.36 1.51
N ARG A 234 16.59 0.47 0.54
CA ARG A 234 16.92 1.88 0.79
C ARG A 234 15.73 2.67 1.33
N ALA A 235 14.53 2.41 0.84
CA ALA A 235 13.31 3.06 1.35
C ALA A 235 13.04 2.69 2.81
N ARG A 236 13.16 1.41 3.17
CA ARG A 236 13.00 0.92 4.55
C ARG A 236 14.07 1.47 5.48
N CYS A 237 15.34 1.51 5.05
CA CYS A 237 16.41 2.13 5.84
C CYS A 237 16.15 3.62 6.11
N ARG A 238 15.68 4.37 5.10
CA ARG A 238 15.33 5.79 5.29
C ARG A 238 14.15 5.95 6.26
N ALA A 239 13.12 5.12 6.15
CA ALA A 239 11.99 5.15 7.08
C ALA A 239 12.42 4.84 8.52
N ALA A 240 13.25 3.80 8.71
CA ALA A 240 13.80 3.45 10.02
C ALA A 240 14.65 4.60 10.59
N GLN A 241 15.52 5.21 9.76
CA GLN A 241 16.33 6.37 10.17
C GLN A 241 15.44 7.54 10.64
N THR A 242 14.40 7.88 9.88
CA THR A 242 13.47 8.95 10.24
C THR A 242 12.79 8.68 11.60
N VAL A 243 12.31 7.44 11.83
CA VAL A 243 11.67 7.07 13.10
C VAL A 243 12.68 7.11 14.24
N SER A 244 13.92 6.65 14.01
CA SER A 244 15.03 6.72 14.98
C SER A 244 15.31 8.17 15.43
N GLU A 245 15.37 9.10 14.46
CA GLU A 245 15.56 10.53 14.72
C GLU A 245 14.40 11.15 15.51
N LEU A 246 13.15 10.89 15.10
CA LEU A 246 11.95 11.38 15.78
C LEU A 246 11.87 10.91 17.23
N LEU A 247 12.28 9.68 17.50
CA LEU A 247 12.26 9.11 18.85
C LEU A 247 13.54 9.38 19.64
N SER A 248 14.58 9.95 19.00
CA SER A 248 15.92 10.16 19.59
C SER A 248 16.50 8.87 20.19
N VAL A 249 16.41 7.76 19.45
CA VAL A 249 16.96 6.44 19.83
C VAL A 249 17.74 5.82 18.69
N PRO A 250 18.72 4.92 18.94
CA PRO A 250 19.34 4.12 17.90
C PRO A 250 18.32 3.27 17.13
N GLN A 251 18.60 2.91 15.86
CA GLN A 251 17.67 2.15 15.02
C GLN A 251 17.27 0.80 15.65
N GLU A 252 18.19 0.12 16.30
CA GLU A 252 17.97 -1.17 16.97
C GLU A 252 16.98 -1.06 18.15
N LYS A 253 16.75 0.18 18.66
CA LYS A 253 15.86 0.48 19.78
C LYS A 253 14.57 1.20 19.41
N ILE A 254 14.23 1.23 18.12
CA ILE A 254 12.99 1.87 17.65
C ILE A 254 11.76 1.29 18.35
N ALA A 255 11.65 -0.03 18.44
CA ALA A 255 10.50 -0.69 19.07
C ALA A 255 10.35 -0.30 20.54
N GLU A 256 11.47 -0.24 21.31
CA GLU A 256 11.48 0.24 22.69
C GLU A 256 11.08 1.72 22.77
N GLY A 257 11.57 2.53 21.82
CA GLY A 257 11.24 3.97 21.73
C GLY A 257 9.73 4.19 21.49
N VAL A 258 9.12 3.45 20.57
CA VAL A 258 7.67 3.50 20.32
C VAL A 258 6.88 3.08 21.56
N THR A 259 7.25 1.96 22.18
CA THR A 259 6.58 1.47 23.40
C THR A 259 6.61 2.52 24.52
N ARG A 260 7.76 3.16 24.72
CA ARG A 260 7.93 4.23 25.72
C ARG A 260 7.08 5.48 25.38
N ALA A 261 7.03 5.88 24.11
CA ALA A 261 6.22 7.03 23.69
C ALA A 261 4.72 6.76 23.87
N LEU A 262 4.24 5.55 23.57
CA LEU A 262 2.85 5.15 23.80
C LEU A 262 2.51 5.15 25.31
N ALA A 263 3.35 4.59 26.16
CA ALA A 263 3.16 4.57 27.61
C ALA A 263 3.14 6.01 28.21
N ALA A 264 4.00 6.89 27.70
CA ALA A 264 4.00 8.30 28.10
C ALA A 264 2.71 9.01 27.67
N SER A 265 2.22 8.75 26.47
CA SER A 265 0.93 9.29 25.97
C SER A 265 -0.24 8.84 26.84
N ASP A 266 -0.30 7.55 27.20
CA ASP A 266 -1.35 7.00 28.06
C ASP A 266 -1.31 7.64 29.46
N THR A 267 -0.10 7.79 30.04
CA THR A 267 0.08 8.46 31.32
C THR A 267 -0.39 9.90 31.27
N LEU A 268 -0.02 10.66 30.24
CA LEU A 268 -0.46 12.04 30.04
C LEU A 268 -1.99 12.13 29.87
N SER A 269 -2.60 11.19 29.16
CA SER A 269 -4.05 11.12 28.99
C SER A 269 -4.77 10.90 30.33
N GLN A 270 -4.27 9.97 31.15
CA GLN A 270 -4.79 9.71 32.51
C GLN A 270 -4.64 10.93 33.43
N ASN A 271 -3.45 11.55 33.42
CA ASN A 271 -3.19 12.74 34.20
C ASN A 271 -4.12 13.90 33.78
N ASN A 272 -4.30 14.12 32.49
CA ASN A 272 -5.22 15.14 31.99
C ASN A 272 -6.67 14.86 32.43
N ALA A 273 -7.12 13.60 32.36
CA ALA A 273 -8.47 13.24 32.85
C ALA A 273 -8.62 13.51 34.38
N ALA A 274 -7.59 13.20 35.18
CA ALA A 274 -7.59 13.46 36.59
C ALA A 274 -7.61 14.98 36.89
N LEU A 275 -6.79 15.76 36.15
CA LEU A 275 -6.75 17.22 36.30
C LEU A 275 -8.09 17.88 35.92
N ARG A 276 -8.74 17.43 34.86
CA ARG A 276 -10.07 17.89 34.45
C ARG A 276 -11.12 17.63 35.53
N ARG A 277 -11.11 16.45 36.17
CA ARG A 277 -12.00 16.12 37.27
C ARG A 277 -11.73 17.04 38.48
N ARG A 278 -10.45 17.22 38.82
CA ARG A 278 -10.08 18.09 39.95
C ARG A 278 -10.47 19.54 39.71
N LEU A 279 -10.29 20.03 38.47
CA LEU A 279 -10.73 21.38 38.10
C LEU A 279 -12.25 21.51 38.26
N ALA A 280 -13.02 20.55 37.75
CA ALA A 280 -14.48 20.55 37.91
C ALA A 280 -14.93 20.53 39.39
N GLU A 281 -14.27 19.75 40.25
CA GLU A 281 -14.51 19.75 41.69
C GLU A 281 -14.27 21.12 42.34
N LEU A 282 -13.16 21.78 41.98
CA LEU A 282 -12.84 23.11 42.50
C LEU A 282 -13.87 24.17 42.07
N LEU A 283 -14.26 24.16 40.79
CA LEU A 283 -15.28 25.03 40.22
C LEU A 283 -16.65 24.81 40.89
N ALA A 284 -17.04 23.56 41.11
CA ALA A 284 -18.26 23.22 41.82
C ALA A 284 -18.26 23.69 43.29
N GLY A 285 -17.11 23.54 43.98
CA GLY A 285 -16.94 23.92 45.36
C GLY A 285 -16.88 25.46 45.61
N ALA A 286 -16.43 26.24 44.61
CA ALA A 286 -16.38 27.70 44.68
C ALA A 286 -17.75 28.37 44.56
N ALA A 287 -18.76 27.63 44.06
CA ALA A 287 -20.10 28.17 43.86
C ALA A 287 -20.97 27.97 45.11
N THR A 288 -21.61 29.04 45.59
CA THR A 288 -22.50 29.00 46.75
C THR A 288 -23.72 28.12 46.47
N PRO A 289 -24.11 27.17 47.34
CA PRO A 289 -25.32 26.40 47.19
C PRO A 289 -26.55 27.31 47.13
N THR A 290 -27.38 27.12 46.08
CA THR A 290 -28.66 27.83 45.93
C THR A 290 -29.76 26.76 45.81
N GLY A 291 -30.94 27.08 46.33
CA GLY A 291 -32.12 26.16 46.17
C GLY A 291 -32.71 26.14 44.79
N GLY A 292 -32.17 26.89 43.82
CA GLY A 292 -32.65 27.06 42.44
C GLY A 292 -31.64 26.69 41.36
N ASN A 293 -31.83 27.24 40.17
CA ASN A 293 -30.93 27.02 39.06
C ASN A 293 -29.48 27.53 39.30
N ARG A 294 -28.51 26.93 38.64
CA ARG A 294 -27.09 27.33 38.74
C ARG A 294 -26.47 27.48 37.33
N VAL A 295 -25.74 28.58 37.16
CA VAL A 295 -25.07 28.86 35.90
C VAL A 295 -23.56 28.96 36.14
N PHE A 296 -22.80 28.33 35.29
CA PHE A 296 -21.34 28.40 35.23
C PHE A 296 -20.90 28.87 33.85
N PHE A 297 -19.94 29.76 33.80
CA PHE A 297 -19.26 30.18 32.57
C PHE A 297 -17.81 29.78 32.64
N LEU A 298 -17.41 28.89 31.72
CA LEU A 298 -16.02 28.41 31.62
C LEU A 298 -15.30 29.17 30.51
N SER A 299 -14.09 29.62 30.78
CA SER A 299 -13.25 30.34 29.83
C SER A 299 -11.83 29.77 29.81
N GLY A 300 -11.04 30.08 28.78
CA GLY A 300 -9.65 29.63 28.70
C GLY A 300 -9.51 28.11 28.82
N VAL A 301 -8.60 27.65 29.68
CA VAL A 301 -8.33 26.23 29.94
C VAL A 301 -9.51 25.46 30.57
N GLU A 302 -10.42 26.18 31.23
CA GLU A 302 -11.62 25.62 31.85
C GLU A 302 -12.68 25.27 30.81
N SER A 303 -12.63 25.91 29.61
CA SER A 303 -13.59 25.77 28.52
C SER A 303 -13.40 24.46 27.75
N ASP A 304 -13.23 23.38 28.49
CA ASP A 304 -13.08 22.02 27.96
C ASP A 304 -14.41 21.24 28.15
N PRO A 305 -14.92 20.55 27.11
CA PRO A 305 -16.19 19.81 27.21
C PRO A 305 -16.22 18.76 28.32
N ASP A 306 -15.08 18.13 28.63
CA ASP A 306 -15.02 17.13 29.69
C ASP A 306 -15.07 17.79 31.09
N VAL A 307 -14.42 18.96 31.25
CA VAL A 307 -14.57 19.78 32.47
C VAL A 307 -16.02 20.18 32.66
N ALA A 308 -16.70 20.64 31.58
CA ALA A 308 -18.10 21.04 31.65
C ALA A 308 -19.00 19.85 32.05
N ARG A 309 -18.78 18.64 31.47
CA ARG A 309 -19.53 17.45 31.88
C ARG A 309 -19.31 17.03 33.32
N HIS A 310 -18.06 17.04 33.79
CA HIS A 310 -17.75 16.71 35.17
C HIS A 310 -18.31 17.74 36.11
N LEU A 311 -18.21 19.04 35.79
CA LEU A 311 -18.78 20.11 36.60
C LEU A 311 -20.31 19.97 36.70
N ALA A 312 -21.01 19.78 35.61
CA ALA A 312 -22.46 19.58 35.63
C ALA A 312 -22.86 18.35 36.44
N ALA A 313 -22.15 17.24 36.33
CA ALA A 313 -22.40 16.00 37.06
C ALA A 313 -22.18 16.13 38.58
N ILE A 314 -21.29 17.04 39.00
CA ILE A 314 -21.06 17.34 40.43
C ILE A 314 -22.10 18.35 40.90
N ALA A 315 -22.26 19.44 40.15
CA ALA A 315 -23.11 20.56 40.57
C ALA A 315 -24.60 20.20 40.65
N VAL A 316 -25.09 19.30 39.81
CA VAL A 316 -26.50 18.84 39.80
C VAL A 316 -26.91 18.19 41.12
N LYS A 317 -25.96 17.58 41.85
CA LYS A 317 -26.24 16.94 43.15
C LYS A 317 -26.42 17.95 44.31
N SER A 318 -26.08 19.22 44.09
CA SER A 318 -26.14 20.27 45.08
C SER A 318 -27.24 21.30 44.83
N THR A 319 -28.14 21.03 43.92
CA THR A 319 -29.32 21.87 43.60
C THR A 319 -30.52 21.05 43.17
N ASP A 320 -31.72 21.56 43.40
CA ASP A 320 -32.97 20.99 42.92
C ASP A 320 -33.39 21.55 41.54
N GLY A 321 -32.70 22.55 41.07
CA GLY A 321 -32.92 23.22 39.77
C GLY A 321 -32.12 22.65 38.62
N ILE A 322 -31.96 23.47 37.59
CA ILE A 322 -31.17 23.18 36.42
C ILE A 322 -29.75 23.73 36.57
N VAL A 323 -28.76 22.92 36.32
CA VAL A 323 -27.36 23.36 36.17
C VAL A 323 -27.11 23.66 34.70
N ALA A 324 -26.70 24.89 34.39
CA ALA A 324 -26.27 25.31 33.07
C ALA A 324 -24.76 25.59 33.08
N VAL A 325 -23.99 24.82 32.33
CA VAL A 325 -22.56 25.05 32.11
C VAL A 325 -22.37 25.60 30.73
N CYS A 326 -21.98 26.87 30.61
CA CYS A 326 -21.71 27.56 29.35
C CYS A 326 -20.19 27.64 29.14
N TYR A 327 -19.73 27.24 27.93
CA TYR A 327 -18.31 27.20 27.59
C TYR A 327 -18.09 27.50 26.12
N GLY A 328 -16.83 27.79 25.71
CA GLY A 328 -16.49 28.09 24.34
C GLY A 328 -16.97 29.46 23.89
N GLU A 329 -16.31 30.53 24.35
CA GLU A 329 -16.54 31.89 23.87
C GLU A 329 -16.15 31.98 22.35
N GLY A 330 -17.13 32.19 21.50
CA GLY A 330 -16.97 32.42 20.06
C GLY A 330 -17.84 33.57 19.60
N VAL A 331 -17.58 34.07 18.41
CA VAL A 331 -18.37 35.13 17.73
C VAL A 331 -19.88 34.76 17.62
N ARG A 332 -20.25 33.52 17.99
CA ARG A 332 -21.61 32.94 17.85
C ARG A 332 -22.27 32.52 19.17
N GLY A 333 -21.79 33.01 20.32
CA GLY A 333 -22.37 32.66 21.61
C GLY A 333 -21.66 31.47 22.33
N PHE A 334 -22.33 30.84 23.28
CA PHE A 334 -21.79 29.78 24.13
C PHE A 334 -22.25 28.41 23.69
N ARG A 335 -21.40 27.40 23.84
CA ARG A 335 -21.86 26.01 23.95
C ARG A 335 -22.44 25.82 25.34
N TYR A 336 -23.50 25.06 25.48
CA TYR A 336 -24.08 24.74 26.78
C TYR A 336 -24.15 23.26 27.04
N LEU A 337 -24.07 22.91 28.32
CA LEU A 337 -24.45 21.64 28.88
C LEU A 337 -25.41 21.89 30.02
N LEU A 338 -26.64 21.41 29.92
CA LEU A 338 -27.66 21.47 30.95
C LEU A 338 -27.73 20.10 31.62
N ALA A 339 -27.90 20.13 32.97
CA ALA A 339 -28.12 18.94 33.79
C ALA A 339 -29.20 19.18 34.83
N SER A 340 -30.06 18.21 35.14
CA SER A 340 -31.02 18.22 36.24
C SER A 340 -31.33 16.81 36.68
N GLU A 341 -31.50 16.59 37.98
CA GLU A 341 -32.00 15.33 38.54
C GLU A 341 -33.54 15.30 38.69
N LYS A 342 -34.15 16.48 38.83
CA LYS A 342 -35.61 16.61 39.13
C LYS A 342 -36.46 17.05 37.95
N THR A 343 -35.86 17.78 36.99
CA THR A 343 -36.59 18.32 35.85
C THR A 343 -36.26 17.49 34.61
N ASP A 344 -37.31 17.00 33.90
CA ASP A 344 -37.08 16.39 32.55
C ASP A 344 -36.75 17.50 31.56
N LEU A 345 -35.45 17.59 31.21
CA LEU A 345 -34.94 18.63 30.32
C LEU A 345 -35.58 18.62 28.93
N ARG A 346 -36.14 17.50 28.48
CA ARG A 346 -36.86 17.43 27.17
C ARG A 346 -38.11 18.32 27.16
N THR A 347 -38.74 18.52 28.32
CA THR A 347 -39.96 19.32 28.41
C THR A 347 -39.69 20.82 28.44
N VAL A 348 -38.59 21.25 29.07
CA VAL A 348 -38.23 22.66 29.23
C VAL A 348 -37.24 23.19 28.19
N LEU A 349 -36.50 22.31 27.55
CA LEU A 349 -35.48 22.67 26.55
C LEU A 349 -36.03 23.48 25.35
N PRO A 350 -37.23 23.23 24.81
CA PRO A 350 -37.81 24.06 23.75
C PRO A 350 -38.01 25.51 24.15
N GLU A 351 -38.41 25.76 25.40
CA GLU A 351 -38.57 27.10 25.96
C GLU A 351 -37.22 27.79 26.20
N ILE A 352 -36.26 27.09 26.84
CA ILE A 352 -34.89 27.57 27.03
C ILE A 352 -34.24 27.97 25.70
N ASN A 353 -34.34 27.10 24.69
CA ASN A 353 -33.76 27.39 23.35
C ASN A 353 -34.47 28.57 22.68
N ARG A 354 -35.76 28.75 22.86
CA ARG A 354 -36.50 29.91 22.33
C ARG A 354 -36.05 31.21 23.01
N ALA A 355 -35.97 31.21 24.32
CA ALA A 355 -35.62 32.40 25.12
C ALA A 355 -34.18 32.85 24.89
N LEU A 356 -33.22 31.90 24.79
CA LEU A 356 -31.79 32.16 24.67
C LEU A 356 -31.26 32.03 23.22
N SER A 357 -32.16 32.05 22.21
CA SER A 357 -31.80 31.90 20.80
C SER A 357 -30.92 30.65 20.56
N GLY A 358 -31.23 29.56 21.27
CA GLY A 358 -30.43 28.36 21.34
C GLY A 358 -30.86 27.28 20.35
N ARG A 359 -29.96 26.30 20.16
CA ARG A 359 -30.19 25.06 19.43
C ARG A 359 -29.54 23.91 20.18
N GLY A 360 -30.28 22.84 20.41
CA GLY A 360 -29.72 21.67 21.07
C GLY A 360 -30.79 20.62 21.35
N GLY A 361 -30.35 19.53 21.94
CA GLY A 361 -31.21 18.40 22.31
C GLY A 361 -30.59 17.59 23.42
N GLY A 362 -31.32 16.59 23.92
CA GLY A 362 -30.78 15.78 24.99
C GLY A 362 -31.71 14.68 25.48
N LYS A 363 -31.36 14.13 26.65
CA LYS A 363 -32.07 13.13 27.43
C LYS A 363 -32.73 13.80 28.63
N PRO A 364 -33.60 13.12 29.40
CA PRO A 364 -34.27 13.72 30.54
C PRO A 364 -33.40 14.44 31.53
N GLY A 365 -32.25 13.88 31.88
CA GLY A 365 -31.31 14.44 32.85
C GLY A 365 -30.17 15.29 32.28
N MET A 366 -29.98 15.39 30.96
CA MET A 366 -28.89 16.11 30.35
C MET A 366 -29.21 16.56 28.93
N ALA A 367 -28.85 17.80 28.57
CA ALA A 367 -28.99 18.35 27.24
C ALA A 367 -27.74 19.16 26.85
N GLU A 368 -27.40 19.14 25.60
CA GLU A 368 -26.23 19.87 25.02
C GLU A 368 -26.69 20.69 23.82
N GLY A 369 -26.03 21.83 23.61
CA GLY A 369 -26.34 22.69 22.48
C GLY A 369 -25.52 23.97 22.45
N THR A 370 -26.11 25.00 21.83
CA THR A 370 -25.50 26.35 21.73
C THR A 370 -26.54 27.40 22.06
N PHE A 371 -26.15 28.47 22.76
CA PHE A 371 -26.90 29.70 22.96
C PHE A 371 -26.27 30.81 22.13
N ALA A 372 -27.09 31.64 21.47
CA ALA A 372 -26.64 32.88 20.83
C ALA A 372 -26.85 34.11 21.75
N ALA A 373 -27.42 33.90 22.93
CA ALA A 373 -27.64 34.93 23.96
C ALA A 373 -26.31 35.37 24.62
N SER A 374 -26.30 36.59 25.15
CA SER A 374 -25.20 37.12 25.97
C SER A 374 -25.13 36.44 27.33
N ARG A 375 -24.04 36.62 28.01
CA ARG A 375 -23.84 36.13 29.39
C ARG A 375 -24.93 36.66 30.35
N GLU A 376 -25.23 37.94 30.25
CA GLU A 376 -26.21 38.62 31.12
C GLU A 376 -27.62 38.10 30.87
N GLU A 377 -27.96 37.79 29.61
CA GLU A 377 -29.28 37.23 29.24
C GLU A 377 -29.42 35.79 29.78
N ILE A 378 -28.35 34.99 29.73
CA ILE A 378 -28.35 33.63 30.25
C ILE A 378 -28.47 33.65 31.77
N GLU A 379 -27.67 34.50 32.48
CA GLU A 379 -27.73 34.65 33.92
C GLU A 379 -29.13 35.08 34.38
N ARG A 380 -29.74 36.04 33.70
CA ARG A 380 -31.11 36.50 34.01
C ARG A 380 -32.16 35.41 33.87
N PHE A 381 -32.10 34.67 32.76
CA PHE A 381 -33.04 33.59 32.48
C PHE A 381 -33.03 32.50 33.54
N PHE A 382 -31.90 32.12 34.06
CA PHE A 382 -31.79 31.08 35.07
C PHE A 382 -31.85 31.62 36.54
N ALA A 383 -31.95 32.94 36.75
CA ALA A 383 -32.11 33.54 38.06
C ALA A 383 -33.58 33.51 38.56
N ASP A 384 -34.53 33.48 37.62
CA ASP A 384 -35.96 33.34 37.86
C ASP A 384 -36.33 31.85 38.00
#